data_6e70dc7f38a6b9565b945e78133721d6
#
_entry.id   6e70dc7f38a6b9565b945e78133721d6
#
_cell.length_a   1.000
_cell.length_b   1.000
_cell.length_c   1.000
_cell.angle_alpha   90.00
_cell.angle_beta   90.00
_cell.angle_gamma   90.00
#
_symmetry.space_group_name_H-M   'P 1'
#
loop_
_entity.id
_entity.type
_entity.pdbx_description
1 polymer ?
#
loop_
_entity_poly.entity_id
_entity_poly.type
_entity_poly.pdbx_seq_one_letter_code
_entity_poly.pdbx_strand_id
1 'polypeptide(L)'
;MSAPQELRVDQTIDCKGLSCPLPIVRTKKAIDKLLPGQVIEVQATDRGSLADIQGWAKNTGHQYLGTIDMDGVLKHYLRKSRPDETKEVQKYPYTASNEDLQARIAANEAITILDVREPAEYAFGRIPGAKSIPLGELEQRVSELNAHKEIYVICRTGSRSDLACQLLADKGFKQVKNVTPGMSGWSGPVDQ
;
A
#
# COMPACT_ATOMS: atom_id res chain seq x y z
N MET A 1 3.54 -10.28 21.73
CA MET A 1 2.66 -10.66 20.59
C MET A 1 1.80 -9.44 20.28
N SER A 2 2.15 -8.72 19.21
CA SER A 2 1.30 -7.63 18.73
C SER A 2 0.02 -8.23 18.19
N ALA A 3 -1.13 -7.69 18.60
CA ALA A 3 -2.43 -8.06 18.02
C ALA A 3 -2.35 -7.90 16.49
N PRO A 4 -2.92 -8.83 15.71
CA PRO A 4 -2.96 -8.66 14.27
C PRO A 4 -3.63 -7.32 13.98
N GLN A 5 -2.93 -6.45 13.24
CA GLN A 5 -3.48 -5.18 12.80
C GLN A 5 -4.75 -5.50 12.01
N GLU A 6 -5.88 -5.03 12.49
CA GLU A 6 -7.19 -5.32 11.91
C GLU A 6 -7.19 -4.83 10.45
N LEU A 7 -7.26 -5.77 9.52
CA LEU A 7 -7.34 -5.48 8.08
C LEU A 7 -8.62 -4.69 7.81
N ARG A 8 -8.48 -3.41 7.52
CA ARG A 8 -9.63 -2.57 7.12
C ARG A 8 -10.04 -2.95 5.71
N VAL A 9 -11.20 -3.56 5.58
CA VAL A 9 -11.83 -3.98 4.34
C VAL A 9 -13.12 -3.19 4.16
N ASP A 10 -13.29 -2.56 3.00
CA ASP A 10 -14.46 -1.74 2.69
C ASP A 10 -15.62 -2.59 2.18
N GLN A 11 -15.32 -3.70 1.51
CA GLN A 11 -16.31 -4.64 0.98
C GLN A 11 -15.79 -6.07 1.02
N THR A 12 -16.67 -7.01 1.36
CA THR A 12 -16.41 -8.47 1.26
C THR A 12 -17.40 -9.07 0.28
N ILE A 13 -16.91 -9.93 -0.62
CA ILE A 13 -17.75 -10.72 -1.53
C ILE A 13 -17.51 -12.22 -1.34
N ASP A 14 -18.59 -12.96 -1.34
CA ASP A 14 -18.57 -14.42 -1.24
C ASP A 14 -18.57 -15.06 -2.65
N CYS A 15 -17.47 -15.70 -2.99
CA CYS A 15 -17.29 -16.48 -4.22
C CYS A 15 -17.00 -17.95 -3.90
N LYS A 16 -17.29 -18.41 -2.69
CA LYS A 16 -17.10 -19.84 -2.32
C LYS A 16 -17.96 -20.72 -3.20
N GLY A 17 -17.42 -21.86 -3.61
CA GLY A 17 -18.10 -22.83 -4.47
C GLY A 17 -18.22 -22.40 -5.94
N LEU A 18 -17.69 -21.24 -6.31
CA LEU A 18 -17.68 -20.79 -7.69
C LEU A 18 -16.37 -21.17 -8.38
N SER A 19 -16.48 -21.65 -9.62
CA SER A 19 -15.34 -21.95 -10.48
C SER A 19 -15.01 -20.77 -11.40
N CYS A 20 -13.75 -20.73 -11.90
CA CYS A 20 -13.35 -19.77 -12.93
C CYS A 20 -14.31 -19.77 -14.13
N PRO A 21 -14.73 -18.61 -14.69
CA PRO A 21 -14.27 -17.25 -14.38
C PRO A 21 -15.18 -16.47 -13.41
N LEU A 22 -16.15 -17.11 -12.75
CA LEU A 22 -17.18 -16.42 -11.95
C LEU A 22 -16.61 -15.56 -10.80
N PRO A 23 -15.57 -16.00 -10.04
CA PRO A 23 -14.97 -15.15 -9.03
C PRO A 23 -14.44 -13.84 -9.59
N ILE A 24 -13.79 -13.87 -10.78
CA ILE A 24 -13.28 -12.66 -11.46
C ILE A 24 -14.41 -11.73 -11.87
N VAL A 25 -15.47 -12.27 -12.45
CA VAL A 25 -16.64 -11.48 -12.89
C VAL A 25 -17.30 -10.77 -11.70
N ARG A 26 -17.44 -11.45 -10.56
CA ARG A 26 -17.97 -10.85 -9.34
C ARG A 26 -17.02 -9.79 -8.76
N THR A 27 -15.73 -10.08 -8.72
CA THR A 27 -14.71 -9.14 -8.27
C THR A 27 -14.72 -7.86 -9.10
N LYS A 28 -14.78 -7.98 -10.44
CA LYS A 28 -14.88 -6.81 -11.33
C LYS A 28 -16.10 -5.95 -10.99
N LYS A 29 -17.29 -6.55 -10.92
CA LYS A 29 -18.53 -5.81 -10.61
C LYS A 29 -18.50 -5.13 -9.25
N ALA A 30 -17.84 -5.73 -8.27
CA ALA A 30 -17.71 -5.17 -6.94
C ALA A 30 -16.70 -4.03 -6.91
N ILE A 31 -15.51 -4.22 -7.49
CA ILE A 31 -14.45 -3.21 -7.48
C ILE A 31 -14.81 -1.96 -8.30
N ASP A 32 -15.65 -2.13 -9.34
CA ASP A 32 -16.15 -0.99 -10.12
C ASP A 32 -16.97 -0.01 -9.26
N LYS A 33 -17.65 -0.51 -8.22
CA LYS A 33 -18.45 0.30 -7.29
C LYS A 33 -17.66 0.95 -6.17
N LEU A 34 -16.43 0.51 -5.93
CA LEU A 34 -15.57 1.07 -4.90
C LEU A 34 -14.99 2.42 -5.33
N LEU A 35 -14.65 3.23 -4.35
CA LEU A 35 -13.84 4.44 -4.55
C LEU A 35 -12.35 4.05 -4.65
N PRO A 36 -11.53 4.83 -5.37
CA PRO A 36 -10.08 4.64 -5.37
C PRO A 36 -9.50 4.63 -3.95
N GLY A 37 -8.63 3.65 -3.66
CA GLY A 37 -8.05 3.43 -2.34
C GLY A 37 -8.79 2.40 -1.49
N GLN A 38 -10.05 2.14 -1.76
CA GLN A 38 -10.83 1.15 -1.02
C GLN A 38 -10.38 -0.28 -1.31
N VAL A 39 -10.59 -1.15 -0.32
CA VAL A 39 -10.13 -2.54 -0.30
C VAL A 39 -11.31 -3.49 -0.31
N ILE A 40 -11.23 -4.52 -1.18
CA ILE A 40 -12.19 -5.62 -1.24
C ILE A 40 -11.55 -6.93 -0.80
N GLU A 41 -12.27 -7.70 0.02
CA GLU A 41 -11.98 -9.10 0.33
C GLU A 41 -12.83 -9.99 -0.58
N VAL A 42 -12.19 -10.90 -1.29
CA VAL A 42 -12.84 -11.91 -2.13
C VAL A 42 -12.61 -13.28 -1.51
N GLN A 43 -13.68 -13.94 -1.07
CA GLN A 43 -13.61 -15.27 -0.49
C GLN A 43 -13.88 -16.33 -1.57
N ALA A 44 -12.92 -17.21 -1.82
CA ALA A 44 -13.00 -18.28 -2.80
C ALA A 44 -12.52 -19.61 -2.23
N THR A 45 -13.02 -20.72 -2.76
CA THR A 45 -12.57 -22.07 -2.41
C THR A 45 -11.83 -22.76 -3.55
N ASP A 46 -11.93 -22.22 -4.76
CA ASP A 46 -11.20 -22.69 -5.93
C ASP A 46 -9.74 -22.20 -5.87
N ARG A 47 -8.78 -23.12 -5.85
CA ARG A 47 -7.35 -22.79 -5.82
C ARG A 47 -6.86 -22.09 -7.09
N GLY A 48 -7.51 -22.32 -8.22
CA GLY A 48 -7.24 -21.59 -9.46
C GLY A 48 -7.47 -20.08 -9.34
N SER A 49 -8.37 -19.67 -8.44
CA SER A 49 -8.64 -18.25 -8.18
C SER A 49 -7.40 -17.45 -7.79
N LEU A 50 -6.38 -18.08 -7.20
CA LEU A 50 -5.16 -17.41 -6.78
C LEU A 50 -4.42 -16.79 -7.99
N ALA A 51 -4.14 -17.59 -9.01
CA ALA A 51 -3.46 -17.11 -10.22
C ALA A 51 -4.35 -16.18 -11.04
N ASP A 52 -5.63 -16.51 -11.12
CA ASP A 52 -6.59 -15.77 -11.95
C ASP A 52 -6.86 -14.37 -11.42
N ILE A 53 -7.08 -14.21 -10.11
CA ILE A 53 -7.32 -12.90 -9.48
C ILE A 53 -6.06 -12.04 -9.50
N GLN A 54 -4.88 -12.63 -9.26
CA GLN A 54 -3.60 -11.93 -9.38
C GLN A 54 -3.36 -11.43 -10.81
N GLY A 55 -3.55 -12.29 -11.80
CA GLY A 55 -3.40 -11.94 -13.22
C GLY A 55 -4.39 -10.86 -13.65
N TRP A 56 -5.64 -10.97 -13.23
CA TRP A 56 -6.66 -9.96 -13.50
C TRP A 56 -6.31 -8.61 -12.88
N ALA A 57 -5.90 -8.58 -11.62
CA ALA A 57 -5.51 -7.34 -10.94
C ALA A 57 -4.33 -6.65 -11.65
N LYS A 58 -3.32 -7.44 -12.05
CA LYS A 58 -2.17 -6.93 -12.81
C LYS A 58 -2.59 -6.31 -14.15
N ASN A 59 -3.47 -6.98 -14.88
CA ASN A 59 -3.93 -6.53 -16.20
C ASN A 59 -4.84 -5.29 -16.13
N THR A 60 -5.58 -5.12 -15.05
CA THR A 60 -6.49 -3.98 -14.86
C THR A 60 -5.87 -2.81 -14.12
N GLY A 61 -4.64 -2.97 -13.62
CA GLY A 61 -3.91 -1.94 -12.86
C GLY A 61 -4.35 -1.83 -11.39
N HIS A 62 -5.28 -2.67 -10.92
CA HIS A 62 -5.63 -2.75 -9.50
C HIS A 62 -4.52 -3.44 -8.71
N GLN A 63 -4.41 -3.09 -7.43
CA GLN A 63 -3.37 -3.65 -6.58
C GLN A 63 -3.86 -4.93 -5.90
N TYR A 64 -3.17 -6.03 -6.17
CA TYR A 64 -3.33 -7.26 -5.39
C TYR A 64 -2.46 -7.17 -4.14
N LEU A 65 -3.08 -7.22 -2.95
CA LEU A 65 -2.38 -7.08 -1.68
C LEU A 65 -1.85 -8.41 -1.16
N GLY A 66 -2.64 -9.47 -1.30
CA GLY A 66 -2.26 -10.80 -0.84
C GLY A 66 -3.45 -11.74 -0.67
N THR A 67 -3.16 -12.96 -0.22
CA THR A 67 -4.16 -13.98 0.13
C THR A 67 -3.87 -14.53 1.50
N ILE A 68 -4.92 -14.73 2.28
CA ILE A 68 -4.88 -15.48 3.54
C ILE A 68 -5.73 -16.74 3.36
N ASP A 69 -5.13 -17.92 3.60
CA ASP A 69 -5.86 -19.20 3.61
C ASP A 69 -6.36 -19.44 5.04
N MET A 70 -7.67 -19.55 5.19
CA MET A 70 -8.33 -19.89 6.45
C MET A 70 -9.21 -21.11 6.24
N ASP A 71 -8.75 -22.26 6.68
CA ASP A 71 -9.49 -23.52 6.62
C ASP A 71 -10.00 -23.89 5.20
N GLY A 72 -9.17 -23.64 4.18
CA GLY A 72 -9.48 -23.92 2.78
C GLY A 72 -10.29 -22.82 2.07
N VAL A 73 -10.59 -21.73 2.76
CA VAL A 73 -11.15 -20.52 2.16
C VAL A 73 -10.02 -19.53 1.87
N LEU A 74 -9.78 -19.27 0.61
CA LEU A 74 -8.82 -18.27 0.15
C LEU A 74 -9.46 -16.89 0.22
N LYS A 75 -8.96 -16.04 1.09
CA LYS A 75 -9.37 -14.64 1.21
C LYS A 75 -8.37 -13.78 0.46
N HIS A 76 -8.75 -13.34 -0.74
CA HIS A 76 -7.95 -12.45 -1.57
C HIS A 76 -8.27 -11.01 -1.25
N TYR A 77 -7.24 -10.17 -1.12
CA TYR A 77 -7.38 -8.75 -0.82
C TYR A 77 -6.88 -7.92 -1.98
N LEU A 78 -7.73 -7.05 -2.50
CA LEU A 78 -7.43 -6.17 -3.62
C LEU A 78 -7.78 -4.73 -3.25
N ARG A 79 -6.94 -3.80 -3.67
CA ARG A 79 -7.17 -2.36 -3.52
C ARG A 79 -7.50 -1.75 -4.88
N LYS A 80 -8.56 -0.94 -4.94
CA LYS A 80 -8.85 -0.17 -6.14
C LYS A 80 -7.81 0.92 -6.33
N SER A 81 -7.03 0.81 -7.40
CA SER A 81 -6.01 1.82 -7.73
C SER A 81 -6.65 3.08 -8.30
N ARG A 82 -6.00 4.22 -8.10
CA ARG A 82 -6.33 5.46 -8.80
C ARG A 82 -5.81 5.40 -10.24
N PRO A 83 -6.49 6.01 -11.22
CA PRO A 83 -6.02 6.03 -12.61
C PRO A 83 -4.65 6.69 -12.79
N ASP A 84 -4.29 7.59 -11.90
CA ASP A 84 -3.06 8.39 -11.91
C ASP A 84 -1.90 7.76 -11.11
N GLU A 85 -2.16 6.67 -10.36
CA GLU A 85 -1.15 6.01 -9.51
C GLU A 85 0.03 5.44 -10.28
N THR A 86 -0.16 5.13 -11.54
CA THR A 86 0.87 4.59 -12.43
C THR A 86 1.54 5.66 -13.29
N LYS A 87 1.10 6.92 -13.19
CA LYS A 87 1.72 8.04 -13.92
C LYS A 87 2.75 8.72 -13.02
N GLU A 88 3.96 8.86 -13.52
CA GLU A 88 5.01 9.66 -12.89
C GLU A 88 4.63 11.14 -12.90
N VAL A 89 3.94 11.60 -11.88
CA VAL A 89 3.77 13.03 -11.62
C VAL A 89 4.54 13.35 -10.35
N GLN A 90 5.84 13.54 -10.49
CA GLN A 90 6.70 14.02 -9.41
C GLN A 90 6.74 15.54 -9.46
N LYS A 91 6.14 16.20 -8.47
CA LYS A 91 6.18 17.66 -8.29
C LYS A 91 7.09 18.07 -7.13
N TYR A 92 7.33 17.17 -6.19
CA TYR A 92 8.18 17.44 -5.05
C TYR A 92 9.66 17.25 -5.43
N PRO A 93 10.53 18.27 -5.22
CA PRO A 93 11.88 18.28 -5.80
C PRO A 93 12.88 17.38 -5.08
N TYR A 94 12.64 17.03 -3.81
CA TYR A 94 13.58 16.24 -3.02
C TYR A 94 13.19 14.77 -3.00
N THR A 95 13.92 13.97 -3.76
CA THR A 95 13.70 12.53 -3.88
C THR A 95 14.85 11.73 -3.28
N ALA A 96 14.60 10.47 -2.96
CA ALA A 96 15.59 9.46 -2.63
C ALA A 96 15.23 8.17 -3.36
N SER A 97 16.24 7.39 -3.72
CA SER A 97 15.99 6.07 -4.28
C SER A 97 15.69 5.04 -3.18
N ASN A 98 15.16 3.88 -3.56
CA ASN A 98 15.01 2.76 -2.63
C ASN A 98 16.36 2.32 -2.05
N GLU A 99 17.41 2.35 -2.86
CA GLU A 99 18.79 2.01 -2.47
C GLU A 99 19.34 3.01 -1.44
N ASP A 100 19.07 4.32 -1.63
CA ASP A 100 19.46 5.34 -0.65
C ASP A 100 18.82 5.08 0.70
N LEU A 101 17.52 4.77 0.72
CA LEU A 101 16.80 4.45 1.95
C LEU A 101 17.35 3.17 2.60
N GLN A 102 17.61 2.11 1.80
CA GLN A 102 18.22 0.87 2.31
C GLN A 102 19.58 1.12 2.96
N ALA A 103 20.43 1.96 2.35
CA ALA A 103 21.73 2.33 2.89
C ALA A 103 21.60 3.04 4.23
N ARG A 104 20.64 3.95 4.39
CA ARG A 104 20.36 4.65 5.65
C ARG A 104 19.88 3.71 6.75
N ILE A 105 19.00 2.76 6.40
CA ILE A 105 18.53 1.72 7.32
C ILE A 105 19.70 0.83 7.77
N ALA A 106 20.53 0.38 6.83
CA ALA A 106 21.68 -0.47 7.11
C ALA A 106 22.72 0.24 8.00
N ALA A 107 22.88 1.55 7.85
CA ALA A 107 23.74 2.39 8.69
C ALA A 107 23.13 2.71 10.07
N ASN A 108 21.92 2.23 10.34
CA ASN A 108 21.17 2.47 11.58
C ASN A 108 21.04 3.96 11.92
N GLU A 109 20.81 4.79 10.90
CA GLU A 109 20.67 6.23 11.06
C GLU A 109 19.33 6.60 11.72
N ALA A 110 19.32 7.70 12.46
CA ALA A 110 18.13 8.18 13.19
C ALA A 110 17.14 8.90 12.25
N ILE A 111 16.60 8.18 11.29
CA ILE A 111 15.60 8.66 10.32
C ILE A 111 14.19 8.22 10.71
N THR A 112 13.19 8.87 10.13
CA THR A 112 11.80 8.44 10.18
C THR A 112 11.38 7.92 8.79
N ILE A 113 10.88 6.69 8.73
CA ILE A 113 10.27 6.13 7.52
C ILE A 113 8.76 6.27 7.67
N LEU A 114 8.13 7.03 6.78
CA LEU A 114 6.70 7.28 6.78
C LEU A 114 6.04 6.58 5.60
N ASP A 115 5.25 5.56 5.90
CA ASP A 115 4.44 4.85 4.90
C ASP A 115 3.06 5.48 4.82
N VAL A 116 2.73 6.09 3.68
CA VAL A 116 1.47 6.79 3.45
C VAL A 116 0.47 5.96 2.64
N ARG A 117 0.72 4.65 2.53
CA ARG A 117 -0.22 3.71 1.90
C ARG A 117 -1.43 3.45 2.80
N GLU A 118 -2.41 2.75 2.23
CA GLU A 118 -3.56 2.31 2.99
C GLU A 118 -3.17 1.26 4.05
N PRO A 119 -3.89 1.17 5.18
CA PRO A 119 -3.57 0.22 6.26
C PRO A 119 -3.46 -1.23 5.79
N ALA A 120 -4.29 -1.65 4.83
CA ALA A 120 -4.22 -3.00 4.28
C ALA A 120 -2.93 -3.26 3.50
N GLU A 121 -2.43 -2.28 2.74
CA GLU A 121 -1.14 -2.40 2.04
C GLU A 121 0.01 -2.57 3.03
N TYR A 122 0.00 -1.77 4.09
CA TYR A 122 0.99 -1.81 5.16
C TYR A 122 0.97 -3.14 5.92
N ALA A 123 -0.23 -3.69 6.16
CA ALA A 123 -0.40 -4.96 6.86
C ALA A 123 0.17 -6.16 6.08
N PHE A 124 0.05 -6.17 4.76
CA PHE A 124 0.57 -7.24 3.91
C PHE A 124 2.08 -7.17 3.65
N GLY A 125 2.71 -6.03 3.90
CA GLY A 125 4.15 -5.90 3.77
C GLY A 125 4.60 -4.46 3.97
N ARG A 126 5.54 -4.25 4.88
CA ARG A 126 6.07 -2.93 5.24
C ARG A 126 7.58 -2.96 5.46
N ILE A 127 8.21 -1.83 5.31
CA ILE A 127 9.61 -1.67 5.73
C ILE A 127 9.68 -1.76 7.25
N PRO A 128 10.59 -2.58 7.82
CA PRO A 128 10.74 -2.68 9.27
C PRO A 128 10.95 -1.31 9.92
N GLY A 129 10.19 -1.03 10.97
CA GLY A 129 10.25 0.26 11.69
C GLY A 129 9.55 1.44 11.01
N ALA A 130 8.92 1.24 9.87
CA ALA A 130 8.13 2.29 9.22
C ALA A 130 6.89 2.65 10.04
N LYS A 131 6.60 3.94 10.11
CA LYS A 131 5.36 4.46 10.72
C LYS A 131 4.29 4.56 9.65
N SER A 132 3.12 4.00 9.92
CA SER A 132 1.97 4.06 9.02
C SER A 132 1.07 5.24 9.34
N ILE A 133 0.97 6.18 8.41
CA ILE A 133 -0.05 7.23 8.43
C ILE A 133 -0.56 7.37 6.99
N PRO A 134 -1.74 6.84 6.67
CA PRO A 134 -2.32 6.96 5.33
C PRO A 134 -2.40 8.42 4.87
N LEU A 135 -2.19 8.66 3.57
CA LEU A 135 -2.22 10.02 3.00
C LEU A 135 -3.49 10.78 3.40
N GLY A 136 -4.65 10.11 3.41
CA GLY A 136 -5.93 10.72 3.79
C GLY A 136 -6.03 11.14 5.27
N GLU A 137 -5.18 10.59 6.14
CA GLU A 137 -5.14 10.90 7.58
C GLU A 137 -3.95 11.82 7.94
N LEU A 138 -3.03 12.03 7.00
CA LEU A 138 -1.74 12.68 7.29
C LEU A 138 -1.90 14.09 7.85
N GLU A 139 -2.79 14.89 7.29
CA GLU A 139 -2.99 16.27 7.73
C GLU A 139 -3.44 16.36 9.20
N GLN A 140 -4.28 15.45 9.63
CA GLN A 140 -4.80 15.37 11.00
C GLN A 140 -3.78 14.80 11.99
N ARG A 141 -2.86 13.97 11.49
CA ARG A 141 -1.90 13.22 12.30
C ARG A 141 -0.46 13.71 12.16
N VAL A 142 -0.25 14.86 11.53
CA VAL A 142 1.08 15.45 11.32
C VAL A 142 1.83 15.71 12.64
N SER A 143 1.11 15.99 13.72
CA SER A 143 1.69 16.18 15.06
C SER A 143 2.36 14.92 15.64
N GLU A 144 2.10 13.76 15.09
CA GLU A 144 2.78 12.52 15.47
C GLU A 144 4.23 12.42 14.90
N LEU A 145 4.59 13.32 13.98
CA LEU A 145 5.89 13.34 13.33
C LEU A 145 6.80 14.40 13.98
N ASN A 146 8.09 14.09 14.03
CA ASN A 146 9.09 15.02 14.51
C ASN A 146 9.67 15.82 13.33
N ALA A 147 9.37 17.12 13.28
CA ALA A 147 9.81 18.02 12.20
C ALA A 147 11.34 18.25 12.16
N HIS A 148 12.06 17.89 13.21
CA HIS A 148 13.52 18.01 13.29
C HIS A 148 14.26 16.77 12.80
N LYS A 149 13.55 15.68 12.52
CA LYS A 149 14.12 14.45 11.95
C LYS A 149 14.00 14.43 10.44
N GLU A 150 14.95 13.79 9.79
CA GLU A 150 14.85 13.47 8.36
C GLU A 150 13.76 12.42 8.14
N ILE A 151 12.83 12.70 7.23
CA ILE A 151 11.67 11.85 6.95
C ILE A 151 11.75 11.34 5.51
N TYR A 152 11.75 10.03 5.36
CA TYR A 152 11.63 9.33 4.08
C TYR A 152 10.18 8.87 3.91
N VAL A 153 9.48 9.46 2.95
CA VAL A 153 8.07 9.15 2.70
C VAL A 153 7.95 8.15 1.58
N ILE A 154 7.27 7.04 1.83
CA ILE A 154 7.12 5.95 0.86
C ILE A 154 5.65 5.64 0.62
N CYS A 155 5.33 5.31 -0.62
CA CYS A 155 4.07 4.69 -1.01
C CYS A 155 4.32 3.55 -2.00
N ARG A 156 3.31 3.15 -2.77
CA ARG A 156 3.46 2.08 -3.77
C ARG A 156 4.41 2.46 -4.90
N THR A 157 4.22 3.66 -5.52
CA THR A 157 4.87 4.06 -6.78
C THR A 157 5.54 5.44 -6.75
N GLY A 158 5.45 6.16 -5.64
CA GLY A 158 5.99 7.51 -5.51
C GLY A 158 4.97 8.66 -5.66
N SER A 159 3.75 8.41 -6.14
CA SER A 159 2.75 9.46 -6.39
C SER A 159 2.06 9.95 -5.12
N ARG A 160 1.56 9.05 -4.26
CA ARG A 160 0.96 9.42 -2.96
C ARG A 160 1.99 10.03 -2.02
N SER A 161 3.20 9.48 -2.02
CA SER A 161 4.31 10.02 -1.22
C SER A 161 4.77 11.39 -1.70
N ASP A 162 4.69 11.70 -2.99
CA ASP A 162 4.94 13.04 -3.54
C ASP A 162 3.96 14.07 -2.96
N LEU A 163 2.66 13.76 -2.97
CA LEU A 163 1.63 14.61 -2.35
C LEU A 163 1.84 14.76 -0.84
N ALA A 164 2.20 13.68 -0.17
CA ALA A 164 2.51 13.71 1.26
C ALA A 164 3.71 14.61 1.57
N CYS A 165 4.77 14.55 0.76
CA CYS A 165 5.93 15.41 0.90
C CYS A 165 5.58 16.89 0.72
N GLN A 166 4.75 17.22 -0.27
CA GLN A 166 4.27 18.59 -0.48
C GLN A 166 3.50 19.08 0.76
N LEU A 167 2.57 18.27 1.27
CA LEU A 167 1.80 18.59 2.49
C LEU A 167 2.71 18.80 3.70
N LEU A 168 3.69 17.93 3.92
CA LEU A 168 4.64 18.07 5.02
C LEU A 168 5.49 19.33 4.89
N ALA A 169 5.96 19.66 3.68
CA ALA A 169 6.70 20.88 3.42
C ALA A 169 5.86 22.14 3.73
N ASP A 170 4.59 22.15 3.33
CA ASP A 170 3.65 23.24 3.64
C ASP A 170 3.41 23.39 5.16
N LYS A 171 3.49 22.29 5.91
CA LYS A 171 3.42 22.28 7.38
C LYS A 171 4.75 22.61 8.08
N GLY A 172 5.80 22.95 7.32
CA GLY A 172 7.08 23.41 7.85
C GLY A 172 8.14 22.32 8.08
N PHE A 173 7.93 21.12 7.60
CA PHE A 173 8.94 20.07 7.62
C PHE A 173 10.00 20.32 6.54
N LYS A 174 11.25 20.46 6.93
CA LYS A 174 12.35 20.87 6.02
C LYS A 174 13.19 19.72 5.50
N GLN A 175 13.14 18.56 6.15
CA GLN A 175 13.99 17.40 5.84
C GLN A 175 13.12 16.21 5.41
N VAL A 176 12.43 16.37 4.29
CA VAL A 176 11.50 15.37 3.76
C VAL A 176 11.99 14.93 2.39
N LYS A 177 11.94 13.62 2.12
CA LYS A 177 12.30 13.03 0.83
C LYS A 177 11.23 12.07 0.35
N ASN A 178 10.87 12.16 -0.92
CA ASN A 178 9.99 11.21 -1.59
C ASN A 178 10.82 10.00 -2.06
N VAL A 179 10.49 8.81 -1.57
CA VAL A 179 11.19 7.57 -1.94
C VAL A 179 10.59 6.99 -3.22
N THR A 180 11.42 6.85 -4.25
CA THR A 180 11.01 6.35 -5.56
C THR A 180 11.88 5.16 -6.00
N PRO A 181 11.33 4.18 -6.70
CA PRO A 181 9.94 4.02 -7.13
C PRO A 181 8.96 3.54 -6.05
N GLY A 182 9.36 3.50 -4.79
CA GLY A 182 8.52 3.10 -3.68
C GLY A 182 8.44 1.58 -3.50
N MET A 183 7.39 1.11 -2.81
CA MET A 183 7.25 -0.31 -2.44
C MET A 183 7.16 -1.26 -3.65
N SER A 184 6.70 -0.80 -4.80
CA SER A 184 6.65 -1.61 -6.03
C SER A 184 8.03 -2.05 -6.52
N GLY A 185 9.07 -1.29 -6.23
CA GLY A 185 10.47 -1.60 -6.54
C GLY A 185 11.33 -1.92 -5.31
N TRP A 186 10.72 -2.11 -4.14
CA TRP A 186 11.46 -2.38 -2.91
C TRP A 186 12.05 -3.79 -2.91
N SER A 187 13.35 -3.91 -2.67
CA SER A 187 14.10 -5.17 -2.61
C SER A 187 14.71 -5.45 -1.24
N GLY A 188 14.53 -4.54 -0.27
CA GLY A 188 15.01 -4.69 1.09
C GLY A 188 14.10 -5.57 1.97
N PRO A 189 14.42 -5.69 3.27
CA PRO A 189 13.60 -6.44 4.22
C PRO A 189 12.16 -5.93 4.29
N VAL A 190 11.22 -6.85 4.51
CA VAL A 190 9.78 -6.60 4.64
C VAL A 190 9.24 -7.39 5.82
N ASP A 191 8.55 -6.71 6.72
CA ASP A 191 7.74 -7.30 7.79
C ASP A 191 6.29 -7.48 7.32
N GLN A 192 5.61 -8.48 7.87
CA GLN A 192 4.18 -8.75 7.68
C GLN A 192 3.43 -8.65 9.00
#